data_8a1facb2eef741276b2eb16bd080a1d3
#
_entry.id   8a1facb2eef741276b2eb16bd080a1d3
#
_cell.length_a   1.000
_cell.length_b   1.000
_cell.length_c   1.000
_cell.angle_alpha   90.00
_cell.angle_beta   90.00
_cell.angle_gamma   90.00
#
_symmetry.space_group_name_H-M   'P 1'
#
loop_
_entity.id
_entity.type
_entity.pdbx_description
1 polymer ?
#
loop_
_entity_poly.entity_id
_entity_poly.type
_entity_poly.pdbx_seq_one_letter_code
_entity_poly.pdbx_strand_id
1 'polypeptide(L)'
;MIFTKELEEKIRKYIDDNRELIIDFYRDLVNHEGKDGEIDNLRKTASFLKKNFELIGMSSELIEVGGGHAPIVTGVLNPKAPGKEMVFTGHYDTVFPTGTKGKNPFKTENGKAFGPGVCDMKGGIVISFFVAKALKEFGFKTCPIRLFFVGDEEANREGGNTIELIKKYASGILVAFNMENRNESGEICIARQGVCEYKITVKGVAAHPGKAFDEGRNAIEEMSHKIIALQAITPKRKNRQYSVSVDVIKGGIVTNAIPDHCEAYADVRFWNMQALEECESKMFKVCSDAILEGTETELKRMDILIPFETTENVRKAYKALKEVSDAIGGTITGSVATGGACDAAYFSSVGAKVLCQCGITGAYNHSIREYARLDSLYEGIRLFIFAAYNFKLFE
;
A
#
# COMPACT_ATOMS: atom_id res chain seq x y z
N MET A 1 21.41 19.34 -13.37
CA MET A 1 20.41 19.56 -12.31
C MET A 1 19.96 21.01 -12.34
N ILE A 2 18.66 21.27 -12.28
CA ILE A 2 18.08 22.62 -12.22
C ILE A 2 17.82 22.94 -10.74
N PHE A 3 18.75 23.65 -10.13
CA PHE A 3 18.63 24.23 -8.81
C PHE A 3 19.08 25.69 -8.88
N THR A 4 18.11 26.61 -8.94
CA THR A 4 18.40 28.06 -8.94
C THR A 4 17.77 28.68 -7.69
N LYS A 5 18.42 29.72 -7.16
CA LYS A 5 17.88 30.49 -6.03
C LYS A 5 16.49 31.06 -6.36
N GLU A 6 16.30 31.52 -7.61
CA GLU A 6 15.02 32.04 -8.09
C GLU A 6 13.88 30.98 -8.02
N LEU A 7 14.15 29.73 -8.46
CA LEU A 7 13.16 28.65 -8.37
C LEU A 7 12.87 28.30 -6.90
N GLU A 8 13.90 28.23 -6.06
CA GLU A 8 13.75 27.99 -4.62
C GLU A 8 12.89 29.07 -3.95
N GLU A 9 13.16 30.34 -4.20
CA GLU A 9 12.38 31.47 -3.66
C GLU A 9 10.94 31.43 -4.17
N LYS A 10 10.73 31.11 -5.45
CA LYS A 10 9.40 30.97 -6.05
C LYS A 10 8.60 29.84 -5.39
N ILE A 11 9.23 28.69 -5.13
CA ILE A 11 8.61 27.56 -4.47
C ILE A 11 8.25 27.89 -3.01
N ARG A 12 9.17 28.51 -2.26
CA ARG A 12 8.91 28.93 -0.87
C ARG A 12 7.77 29.91 -0.79
N LYS A 13 7.80 30.94 -1.63
CA LYS A 13 6.72 31.91 -1.71
C LYS A 13 5.38 31.24 -2.02
N TYR A 14 5.33 30.34 -3.00
CA TYR A 14 4.13 29.60 -3.33
C TYR A 14 3.58 28.81 -2.13
N ILE A 15 4.44 28.11 -1.40
CA ILE A 15 4.03 27.34 -0.21
C ILE A 15 3.50 28.29 0.87
N ASP A 16 4.20 29.38 1.15
CA ASP A 16 3.80 30.35 2.18
C ASP A 16 2.49 31.04 1.84
N ASP A 17 2.29 31.47 0.59
CA ASP A 17 1.05 32.10 0.11
C ASP A 17 -0.15 31.14 0.11
N ASN A 18 0.07 29.80 0.06
CA ASN A 18 -0.99 28.79 -0.01
C ASN A 18 -1.16 27.98 1.29
N ARG A 19 -0.48 28.33 2.41
CA ARG A 19 -0.55 27.52 3.64
C ARG A 19 -1.97 27.22 4.11
N GLU A 20 -2.83 28.25 4.16
CA GLU A 20 -4.22 28.08 4.56
C GLU A 20 -4.98 27.18 3.59
N LEU A 21 -4.84 27.41 2.29
CA LEU A 21 -5.49 26.60 1.26
C LEU A 21 -5.03 25.12 1.32
N ILE A 22 -3.75 24.87 1.60
CA ILE A 22 -3.21 23.51 1.77
C ILE A 22 -3.89 22.80 2.96
N ILE A 23 -4.03 23.50 4.09
CA ILE A 23 -4.65 22.92 5.30
C ILE A 23 -6.16 22.76 5.11
N ASP A 24 -6.84 23.68 4.43
CA ASP A 24 -8.27 23.58 4.16
C ASP A 24 -8.57 22.42 3.21
N PHE A 25 -7.83 22.28 2.12
CA PHE A 25 -7.95 21.12 1.25
C PHE A 25 -7.69 19.79 1.99
N TYR A 26 -6.67 19.76 2.86
CA TYR A 26 -6.35 18.59 3.66
C TYR A 26 -7.49 18.25 4.63
N ARG A 27 -8.06 19.26 5.29
CA ARG A 27 -9.23 19.11 6.16
C ARG A 27 -10.42 18.53 5.41
N ASP A 28 -10.73 19.12 4.27
CA ASP A 28 -11.86 18.68 3.44
C ASP A 28 -11.66 17.23 2.98
N LEU A 29 -10.46 16.88 2.51
CA LEU A 29 -10.15 15.53 2.07
C LEU A 29 -10.22 14.50 3.21
N VAL A 30 -9.74 14.85 4.41
CA VAL A 30 -9.80 13.93 5.57
C VAL A 30 -11.24 13.76 6.04
N ASN A 31 -12.04 14.82 5.99
CA ASN A 31 -13.46 14.78 6.37
C ASN A 31 -14.35 14.06 5.33
N HIS A 32 -13.84 13.79 4.12
CA HIS A 32 -14.42 12.82 3.21
C HIS A 32 -13.93 11.42 3.63
N GLU A 33 -14.60 10.85 4.63
CA GLU A 33 -14.27 9.52 5.16
C GLU A 33 -14.81 8.41 4.25
N GLY A 34 -14.22 7.21 4.33
CA GLY A 34 -14.70 6.01 3.66
C GLY A 34 -13.70 4.88 3.77
N LYS A 35 -14.21 3.69 4.05
CA LYS A 35 -13.47 2.43 4.02
C LYS A 35 -14.07 1.46 3.02
N ASP A 36 -13.45 0.29 2.85
CA ASP A 36 -14.02 -0.81 2.08
C ASP A 36 -15.46 -1.12 2.51
N GLY A 37 -16.34 -1.34 1.50
CA GLY A 37 -17.79 -1.52 1.68
C GLY A 37 -18.61 -0.22 1.81
N GLU A 38 -17.98 0.94 2.03
CA GLU A 38 -18.65 2.25 2.08
C GLU A 38 -18.56 2.99 0.73
N ILE A 39 -18.99 2.34 -0.35
CA ILE A 39 -18.77 2.77 -1.75
C ILE A 39 -19.31 4.18 -2.03
N ASP A 40 -20.46 4.54 -1.49
CA ASP A 40 -21.04 5.88 -1.70
C ASP A 40 -20.18 6.98 -1.09
N ASN A 41 -19.53 6.73 0.05
CA ASN A 41 -18.63 7.69 0.69
C ASN A 41 -17.32 7.79 -0.08
N LEU A 42 -16.76 6.66 -0.50
CA LEU A 42 -15.56 6.63 -1.34
C LEU A 42 -15.81 7.32 -2.69
N ARG A 43 -16.98 7.16 -3.32
CA ARG A 43 -17.36 7.90 -4.54
C ARG A 43 -17.46 9.40 -4.33
N LYS A 44 -17.91 9.87 -3.16
CA LYS A 44 -17.89 11.31 -2.82
C LYS A 44 -16.44 11.81 -2.73
N THR A 45 -15.55 11.04 -2.12
CA THR A 45 -14.12 11.37 -2.04
C THR A 45 -13.50 11.43 -3.45
N ALA A 46 -13.74 10.43 -4.29
CA ALA A 46 -13.27 10.42 -5.67
C ALA A 46 -13.80 11.60 -6.49
N SER A 47 -15.07 11.95 -6.31
CA SER A 47 -15.70 13.09 -6.99
C SER A 47 -15.13 14.43 -6.50
N PHE A 48 -14.84 14.55 -5.20
CA PHE A 48 -14.16 15.72 -4.63
C PHE A 48 -12.77 15.88 -5.25
N LEU A 49 -11.98 14.82 -5.33
CA LEU A 49 -10.65 14.86 -5.94
C LEU A 49 -10.74 15.22 -7.42
N LYS A 50 -11.60 14.55 -8.20
CA LYS A 50 -11.82 14.85 -9.62
C LYS A 50 -12.14 16.31 -9.86
N LYS A 51 -13.10 16.88 -9.11
CA LYS A 51 -13.49 18.28 -9.19
C LYS A 51 -12.30 19.22 -8.96
N ASN A 52 -11.48 18.94 -7.95
CA ASN A 52 -10.30 19.73 -7.63
C ASN A 52 -9.21 19.64 -8.72
N PHE A 53 -9.02 18.47 -9.32
CA PHE A 53 -8.10 18.29 -10.45
C PHE A 53 -8.56 19.12 -11.66
N GLU A 54 -9.86 19.13 -11.97
CA GLU A 54 -10.44 19.95 -13.03
C GLU A 54 -10.28 21.44 -12.77
N LEU A 55 -10.44 21.91 -11.52
CA LEU A 55 -10.26 23.31 -11.14
C LEU A 55 -8.86 23.85 -11.42
N ILE A 56 -7.83 23.02 -11.32
CA ILE A 56 -6.45 23.39 -11.68
C ILE A 56 -6.12 23.12 -13.17
N GLY A 57 -7.12 22.71 -13.97
CA GLY A 57 -6.99 22.51 -15.41
C GLY A 57 -6.37 21.19 -15.82
N MET A 58 -6.45 20.16 -14.99
CA MET A 58 -6.09 18.79 -15.38
C MET A 58 -7.23 18.16 -16.21
N SER A 59 -6.88 17.29 -17.16
CA SER A 59 -7.82 16.37 -17.78
C SER A 59 -8.06 15.21 -16.81
N SER A 60 -9.28 15.09 -16.28
CA SER A 60 -9.59 14.20 -15.17
C SER A 60 -10.78 13.28 -15.45
N GLU A 61 -10.71 12.05 -14.95
CA GLU A 61 -11.75 11.03 -15.07
C GLU A 61 -11.87 10.15 -13.82
N LEU A 62 -13.03 9.50 -13.65
CA LEU A 62 -13.24 8.37 -12.75
C LEU A 62 -13.29 7.11 -13.58
N ILE A 63 -12.53 6.09 -13.18
CA ILE A 63 -12.44 4.82 -13.89
C ILE A 63 -13.07 3.76 -12.99
N GLU A 64 -14.16 3.15 -13.45
CA GLU A 64 -14.82 2.07 -12.74
C GLU A 64 -13.95 0.81 -12.77
N VAL A 65 -13.83 0.14 -11.61
CA VAL A 65 -12.97 -1.03 -11.42
C VAL A 65 -13.73 -2.35 -11.26
N GLY A 66 -15.07 -2.31 -11.24
CA GLY A 66 -15.90 -3.50 -11.03
C GLY A 66 -15.85 -4.03 -9.60
N GLY A 67 -16.38 -5.25 -9.38
CA GLY A 67 -16.33 -5.94 -8.08
C GLY A 67 -17.07 -5.24 -6.91
N GLY A 68 -17.80 -4.15 -7.18
CA GLY A 68 -18.41 -3.32 -6.13
C GLY A 68 -17.42 -2.37 -5.43
N HIS A 69 -16.21 -2.22 -5.96
CA HIS A 69 -15.19 -1.31 -5.42
C HIS A 69 -15.37 0.14 -5.88
N ALA A 70 -14.69 1.05 -5.20
CA ALA A 70 -14.70 2.45 -5.52
C ALA A 70 -13.83 2.76 -6.75
N PRO A 71 -14.18 3.77 -7.58
CA PRO A 71 -13.48 4.03 -8.83
C PRO A 71 -12.06 4.57 -8.60
N ILE A 72 -11.17 4.34 -9.54
CA ILE A 72 -9.90 5.07 -9.60
C ILE A 72 -10.20 6.52 -10.00
N VAL A 73 -9.60 7.49 -9.31
CA VAL A 73 -9.58 8.89 -9.74
C VAL A 73 -8.23 9.21 -10.37
N THR A 74 -8.24 9.72 -11.60
CA THR A 74 -7.01 10.14 -12.27
C THR A 74 -7.17 11.50 -12.92
N GLY A 75 -6.06 12.24 -13.00
CA GLY A 75 -5.98 13.51 -13.71
C GLY A 75 -4.58 13.70 -14.30
N VAL A 76 -4.51 14.33 -15.47
CA VAL A 76 -3.23 14.61 -16.15
C VAL A 76 -3.09 16.11 -16.39
N LEU A 77 -2.03 16.69 -15.87
CA LEU A 77 -1.57 18.02 -16.21
C LEU A 77 -0.68 17.93 -17.46
N ASN A 78 -0.90 18.83 -18.42
CA ASN A 78 -0.14 18.90 -19.67
C ASN A 78 -0.12 17.59 -20.48
N PRO A 79 -1.26 16.96 -20.83
CA PRO A 79 -1.31 15.65 -21.49
C PRO A 79 -0.65 15.63 -22.87
N LYS A 80 -0.38 16.81 -23.46
CA LYS A 80 0.29 16.96 -24.77
C LYS A 80 1.78 17.35 -24.62
N ALA A 81 2.31 17.44 -23.40
CA ALA A 81 3.73 17.72 -23.20
C ALA A 81 4.59 16.56 -23.77
N PRO A 82 5.80 16.86 -24.26
CA PRO A 82 6.71 15.83 -24.73
C PRO A 82 7.19 14.93 -23.58
N GLY A 83 7.61 13.70 -23.92
CA GLY A 83 8.21 12.80 -22.95
C GLY A 83 7.23 11.88 -22.24
N LYS A 84 7.77 11.10 -21.30
CA LYS A 84 7.03 10.13 -20.50
C LYS A 84 6.43 10.78 -19.26
N GLU A 85 5.34 10.22 -18.77
CA GLU A 85 4.62 10.74 -17.60
C GLU A 85 5.41 10.52 -16.29
N MET A 86 5.39 11.53 -15.42
CA MET A 86 5.71 11.41 -14.00
C MET A 86 4.40 11.21 -13.24
N VAL A 87 4.29 10.13 -12.46
CA VAL A 87 3.06 9.71 -11.82
C VAL A 87 3.17 9.86 -10.31
N PHE A 88 2.17 10.47 -9.69
CA PHE A 88 1.92 10.43 -8.25
C PHE A 88 0.76 9.48 -8.01
N THR A 89 0.97 8.44 -7.22
CA THR A 89 0.00 7.39 -6.99
C THR A 89 -0.19 7.09 -5.52
N GLY A 90 -1.26 6.38 -5.18
CA GLY A 90 -1.62 5.94 -3.85
C GLY A 90 -3.12 5.69 -3.75
N HIS A 91 -3.68 5.78 -2.54
CA HIS A 91 -5.08 5.47 -2.29
C HIS A 91 -5.79 6.56 -1.49
N TYR A 92 -7.13 6.61 -1.60
CA TYR A 92 -7.96 7.56 -0.87
C TYR A 92 -8.93 6.91 0.13
N ASP A 93 -9.04 5.57 0.12
CA ASP A 93 -9.73 4.79 1.15
C ASP A 93 -8.92 4.74 2.45
N THR A 94 -9.54 4.25 3.51
CA THR A 94 -8.91 4.05 4.82
C THR A 94 -9.48 2.81 5.48
N VAL A 95 -8.79 2.25 6.48
CA VAL A 95 -9.29 1.12 7.29
C VAL A 95 -10.43 1.52 8.24
N PHE A 96 -10.69 2.82 8.43
CA PHE A 96 -11.62 3.31 9.43
C PHE A 96 -13.05 3.43 8.91
N PRO A 97 -14.06 2.84 9.60
CA PRO A 97 -15.45 3.15 9.33
C PRO A 97 -15.73 4.66 9.47
N THR A 98 -16.58 5.17 8.58
CA THR A 98 -17.04 6.56 8.66
C THR A 98 -17.59 6.89 10.05
N GLY A 99 -17.17 8.02 10.61
CA GLY A 99 -17.59 8.47 11.94
C GLY A 99 -16.81 7.87 13.11
N THR A 100 -15.77 7.08 12.88
CA THR A 100 -14.92 6.50 13.95
C THR A 100 -14.40 7.56 14.94
N LYS A 101 -14.08 8.77 14.46
CA LYS A 101 -13.65 9.92 15.29
C LYS A 101 -14.69 11.05 15.39
N GLY A 102 -15.96 10.72 15.17
CA GLY A 102 -17.06 11.68 15.16
C GLY A 102 -17.16 12.47 13.86
N LYS A 103 -17.99 13.51 13.85
CA LYS A 103 -18.20 14.35 12.67
C LYS A 103 -17.05 15.35 12.50
N ASN A 104 -16.54 15.50 11.27
CA ASN A 104 -15.42 16.37 10.93
C ASN A 104 -14.16 16.06 11.77
N PRO A 105 -13.58 14.87 11.60
CA PRO A 105 -12.53 14.35 12.49
C PRO A 105 -11.18 15.05 12.36
N PHE A 106 -10.95 15.86 11.33
CA PHE A 106 -9.67 16.55 11.11
C PHE A 106 -9.39 17.60 12.19
N LYS A 107 -8.21 17.57 12.76
CA LYS A 107 -7.70 18.55 13.72
C LYS A 107 -6.22 18.83 13.46
N THR A 108 -5.80 20.05 13.80
CA THR A 108 -4.36 20.40 13.83
C THR A 108 -3.98 20.87 15.22
N GLU A 109 -2.87 20.36 15.72
CA GLU A 109 -2.34 20.71 17.03
C GLU A 109 -0.82 20.51 17.04
N ASN A 110 -0.06 21.46 17.61
CA ASN A 110 1.38 21.37 17.79
C ASN A 110 2.15 20.94 16.52
N GLY A 111 1.80 21.50 15.34
CA GLY A 111 2.45 21.19 14.07
C GLY A 111 2.09 19.82 13.48
N LYS A 112 1.09 19.14 14.02
CA LYS A 112 0.59 17.85 13.57
C LYS A 112 -0.87 17.96 13.10
N ALA A 113 -1.24 17.13 12.12
CA ALA A 113 -2.62 16.85 11.74
C ALA A 113 -3.05 15.51 12.31
N PHE A 114 -4.30 15.40 12.74
CA PHE A 114 -4.94 14.21 13.29
C PHE A 114 -6.25 13.95 12.56
N GLY A 115 -6.59 12.70 12.33
CA GLY A 115 -7.82 12.27 11.67
C GLY A 115 -7.61 10.95 10.94
N PRO A 116 -8.68 10.25 10.50
CA PRO A 116 -8.57 9.03 9.72
C PRO A 116 -7.88 9.27 8.38
N GLY A 117 -6.79 8.54 8.12
CA GLY A 117 -6.05 8.64 6.86
C GLY A 117 -5.22 9.93 6.71
N VAL A 118 -5.01 10.73 7.77
CA VAL A 118 -4.12 11.90 7.67
C VAL A 118 -2.71 11.51 7.25
N CYS A 119 -2.24 10.37 7.69
CA CYS A 119 -0.92 9.84 7.35
C CYS A 119 -1.03 8.80 6.24
N ASP A 120 -1.98 7.91 6.34
CA ASP A 120 -2.23 6.75 5.46
C ASP A 120 -3.54 6.91 4.69
N MET A 121 -3.53 7.46 3.40
CA MET A 121 -2.38 8.22 2.90
C MET A 121 -2.82 9.58 2.30
N LYS A 122 -3.88 10.20 2.86
CA LYS A 122 -4.45 11.45 2.32
C LYS A 122 -3.47 12.62 2.31
N GLY A 123 -2.51 12.66 3.27
CA GLY A 123 -1.41 13.63 3.25
C GLY A 123 -0.54 13.55 2.00
N GLY A 124 -0.32 12.34 1.47
CA GLY A 124 0.36 12.13 0.20
C GLY A 124 -0.43 12.66 -1.00
N ILE A 125 -1.77 12.52 -0.98
CA ILE A 125 -2.65 13.12 -2.00
C ILE A 125 -2.55 14.64 -1.98
N VAL A 126 -2.53 15.26 -0.80
CA VAL A 126 -2.36 16.72 -0.65
C VAL A 126 -1.05 17.18 -1.26
N ILE A 127 0.07 16.52 -0.94
CA ILE A 127 1.38 16.83 -1.55
C ILE A 127 1.26 16.77 -3.07
N SER A 128 0.74 15.69 -3.62
CA SER A 128 0.62 15.46 -5.07
C SER A 128 -0.22 16.53 -5.77
N PHE A 129 -1.35 16.90 -5.17
CA PHE A 129 -2.24 17.93 -5.70
C PHE A 129 -1.56 19.29 -5.72
N PHE A 130 -0.92 19.72 -4.63
CA PHE A 130 -0.25 21.02 -4.57
C PHE A 130 1.03 21.08 -5.39
N VAL A 131 1.70 19.95 -5.63
CA VAL A 131 2.77 19.85 -6.64
C VAL A 131 2.20 20.13 -8.04
N ALA A 132 1.13 19.45 -8.43
CA ALA A 132 0.50 19.67 -9.74
C ALA A 132 -0.02 21.11 -9.91
N LYS A 133 -0.65 21.68 -8.85
CA LYS A 133 -1.13 23.06 -8.83
C LYS A 133 0.03 24.06 -9.01
N ALA A 134 1.13 23.88 -8.26
CA ALA A 134 2.33 24.74 -8.38
C ALA A 134 2.94 24.64 -9.77
N LEU A 135 3.10 23.45 -10.32
CA LEU A 135 3.65 23.24 -11.66
C LEU A 135 2.79 23.92 -12.74
N LYS A 136 1.45 23.89 -12.58
CA LYS A 136 0.54 24.64 -13.46
C LYS A 136 0.77 26.13 -13.38
N GLU A 137 0.81 26.70 -12.19
CA GLU A 137 1.01 28.15 -11.95
C GLU A 137 2.39 28.61 -12.42
N PHE A 138 3.39 27.75 -12.32
CA PHE A 138 4.76 28.03 -12.80
C PHE A 138 4.92 27.89 -14.32
N GLY A 139 3.88 27.45 -15.02
CA GLY A 139 3.93 27.26 -16.47
C GLY A 139 4.77 26.06 -16.91
N PHE A 140 4.91 25.04 -16.06
CA PHE A 140 5.65 23.81 -16.37
C PHE A 140 4.99 23.07 -17.55
N LYS A 141 5.79 22.71 -18.58
CA LYS A 141 5.32 22.02 -19.79
C LYS A 141 6.25 20.93 -20.27
N THR A 142 7.18 20.49 -19.43
CA THR A 142 8.29 19.64 -19.84
C THR A 142 7.88 18.18 -20.02
N CYS A 143 7.04 17.66 -19.13
CA CYS A 143 6.47 16.32 -19.22
C CYS A 143 5.03 16.31 -18.67
N PRO A 144 4.22 15.31 -19.02
CA PRO A 144 2.91 15.13 -18.37
C PRO A 144 3.09 14.74 -16.89
N ILE A 145 2.23 15.29 -16.03
CA ILE A 145 2.15 14.94 -14.61
C ILE A 145 0.80 14.28 -14.37
N ARG A 146 0.81 13.02 -13.95
CA ARG A 146 -0.41 12.27 -13.64
C ARG A 146 -0.59 12.13 -12.12
N LEU A 147 -1.80 12.39 -11.66
CA LEU A 147 -2.30 11.97 -10.35
C LEU A 147 -3.18 10.74 -10.57
N PHE A 148 -2.93 9.67 -9.81
CA PHE A 148 -3.61 8.38 -9.99
C PHE A 148 -3.84 7.74 -8.62
N PHE A 149 -5.09 7.78 -8.13
CA PHE A 149 -5.41 7.29 -6.80
C PHE A 149 -6.53 6.25 -6.86
N VAL A 150 -6.30 5.10 -6.21
CA VAL A 150 -7.27 4.01 -6.08
C VAL A 150 -8.13 4.19 -4.84
N GLY A 151 -9.26 3.51 -4.77
CA GLY A 151 -10.17 3.59 -3.62
C GLY A 151 -10.42 2.25 -2.95
N ASP A 152 -9.48 1.30 -3.12
CA ASP A 152 -9.59 -0.08 -2.68
C ASP A 152 -8.24 -0.70 -2.27
N GLU A 153 -7.26 0.12 -1.83
CA GLU A 153 -5.94 -0.40 -1.42
C GLU A 153 -6.03 -1.18 -0.11
N GLU A 154 -6.83 -0.68 0.82
CA GLU A 154 -7.09 -1.28 2.14
C GLU A 154 -8.17 -2.37 2.11
N ALA A 155 -8.57 -2.81 0.91
CA ALA A 155 -9.64 -3.75 0.66
C ALA A 155 -9.15 -5.08 0.08
N ASN A 156 -9.96 -6.12 0.22
CA ASN A 156 -9.86 -7.29 -0.65
C ASN A 156 -10.43 -6.93 -2.03
N ARG A 157 -9.60 -6.92 -3.08
CA ARG A 157 -9.94 -6.53 -4.46
C ARG A 157 -10.64 -7.63 -5.27
N GLU A 158 -11.29 -8.56 -4.60
CA GLU A 158 -11.98 -9.68 -5.27
C GLU A 158 -13.04 -9.18 -6.26
N GLY A 159 -13.00 -9.67 -7.48
CA GLY A 159 -13.94 -9.31 -8.55
C GLY A 159 -13.70 -7.95 -9.21
N GLY A 160 -12.74 -7.15 -8.73
CA GLY A 160 -12.31 -5.90 -9.35
C GLY A 160 -11.13 -6.10 -10.33
N ASN A 161 -10.84 -5.04 -11.10
CA ASN A 161 -9.71 -5.02 -12.06
C ASN A 161 -8.72 -3.88 -11.78
N THR A 162 -8.67 -3.41 -10.53
CA THR A 162 -7.77 -2.32 -10.10
C THR A 162 -6.31 -2.64 -10.39
N ILE A 163 -5.87 -3.88 -10.12
CA ILE A 163 -4.49 -4.32 -10.34
C ILE A 163 -4.11 -4.25 -11.83
N GLU A 164 -4.98 -4.71 -12.73
CA GLU A 164 -4.78 -4.66 -14.18
C GLU A 164 -4.69 -3.21 -14.67
N LEU A 165 -5.53 -2.32 -14.12
CA LEU A 165 -5.50 -0.90 -14.43
C LEU A 165 -4.22 -0.25 -13.92
N ILE A 166 -3.77 -0.52 -12.69
CA ILE A 166 -2.47 -0.06 -12.18
C ILE A 166 -1.35 -0.47 -13.14
N LYS A 167 -1.26 -1.75 -13.52
CA LYS A 167 -0.24 -2.25 -14.45
C LYS A 167 -0.31 -1.58 -15.82
N LYS A 168 -1.53 -1.34 -16.33
CA LYS A 168 -1.74 -0.63 -17.61
C LYS A 168 -1.20 0.79 -17.56
N TYR A 169 -1.54 1.56 -16.50
CA TYR A 169 -1.10 2.94 -16.33
C TYR A 169 0.38 3.07 -15.91
N ALA A 170 0.96 2.03 -15.33
CA ALA A 170 2.38 1.96 -14.99
C ALA A 170 3.28 1.69 -16.22
N SER A 171 2.72 1.18 -17.31
CA SER A 171 3.50 0.82 -18.49
C SER A 171 3.98 2.07 -19.24
N GLY A 172 5.30 2.16 -19.48
CA GLY A 172 5.90 3.21 -20.31
C GLY A 172 6.06 4.58 -19.64
N ILE A 173 5.73 4.72 -18.36
CA ILE A 173 5.92 5.98 -17.60
C ILE A 173 7.40 6.30 -17.39
N LEU A 174 7.69 7.52 -16.99
CA LEU A 174 9.04 7.96 -16.59
C LEU A 174 9.40 7.40 -15.21
N VAL A 175 8.57 7.75 -14.23
CA VAL A 175 8.71 7.35 -12.82
C VAL A 175 7.36 7.46 -12.12
N ALA A 176 7.11 6.59 -11.13
CA ALA A 176 6.01 6.71 -10.19
C ALA A 176 6.52 7.00 -8.77
N PHE A 177 5.84 7.87 -8.08
CA PHE A 177 5.99 8.12 -6.64
C PHE A 177 4.73 7.63 -5.95
N ASN A 178 4.83 6.50 -5.23
CA ASN A 178 3.75 6.04 -4.38
C ASN A 178 3.79 6.81 -3.08
N MET A 179 2.76 7.63 -2.89
CA MET A 179 2.69 8.70 -1.89
C MET A 179 2.22 8.19 -0.52
N GLU A 180 2.43 6.90 -0.26
CA GLU A 180 2.35 6.29 1.07
C GLU A 180 3.16 7.09 2.11
N ASN A 181 2.75 7.02 3.36
CA ASN A 181 3.42 7.75 4.43
C ASN A 181 4.89 7.35 4.58
N ARG A 182 5.71 8.35 4.85
CA ARG A 182 7.11 8.20 5.19
C ARG A 182 7.29 8.03 6.70
N ASN A 183 8.23 7.18 7.09
CA ASN A 183 8.63 7.06 8.49
C ASN A 183 9.32 8.35 9.00
N GLU A 184 9.32 8.54 10.31
CA GLU A 184 9.99 9.69 10.95
C GLU A 184 11.51 9.70 10.72
N SER A 185 12.12 8.56 10.37
CA SER A 185 13.53 8.45 9.97
C SER A 185 13.85 9.15 8.65
N GLY A 186 12.85 9.49 7.81
CA GLY A 186 13.04 10.16 6.53
C GLY A 186 13.50 9.26 5.38
N GLU A 187 13.43 7.94 5.53
CA GLU A 187 13.83 6.98 4.52
C GLU A 187 12.76 6.77 3.45
N ILE A 188 13.19 6.49 2.22
CA ILE A 188 12.33 6.10 1.09
C ILE A 188 12.28 4.58 1.00
N CYS A 189 11.10 4.01 0.87
CA CYS A 189 10.93 2.58 0.72
C CYS A 189 11.23 2.13 -0.72
N ILE A 190 12.13 1.14 -0.84
CA ILE A 190 12.59 0.54 -2.10
C ILE A 190 12.34 -0.96 -2.18
N ALA A 191 11.79 -1.56 -1.12
CA ALA A 191 11.36 -2.96 -1.09
C ALA A 191 10.27 -3.16 -0.05
N ARG A 192 9.28 -4.00 -0.38
CA ARG A 192 8.25 -4.47 0.55
C ARG A 192 8.04 -5.98 0.39
N GLN A 193 7.74 -6.67 1.49
CA GLN A 193 7.38 -8.08 1.40
C GLN A 193 6.05 -8.24 0.68
N GLY A 194 5.93 -9.34 -0.07
CA GLY A 194 4.66 -9.88 -0.49
C GLY A 194 3.98 -10.59 0.67
N VAL A 195 2.68 -10.80 0.52
CA VAL A 195 1.82 -11.44 1.51
C VAL A 195 0.97 -12.49 0.82
N CYS A 196 0.88 -13.69 1.40
CA CYS A 196 -0.09 -14.71 1.02
C CYS A 196 -0.84 -15.17 2.25
N GLU A 197 -2.15 -15.35 2.10
CA GLU A 197 -2.96 -16.07 3.09
C GLU A 197 -3.22 -17.50 2.61
N TYR A 198 -3.07 -18.46 3.51
CA TYR A 198 -3.35 -19.87 3.28
C TYR A 198 -4.39 -20.39 4.25
N LYS A 199 -5.36 -21.17 3.72
CA LYS A 199 -6.25 -22.00 4.50
C LYS A 199 -5.75 -23.43 4.49
N ILE A 200 -5.62 -24.03 5.67
CA ILE A 200 -5.29 -25.43 5.89
C ILE A 200 -6.55 -26.10 6.42
N THR A 201 -7.02 -27.16 5.77
CA THR A 201 -8.20 -27.92 6.20
C THR A 201 -7.79 -29.37 6.44
N VAL A 202 -8.02 -29.88 7.65
CA VAL A 202 -7.83 -31.28 7.99
C VAL A 202 -9.20 -31.96 8.12
N LYS A 203 -9.36 -33.08 7.42
CA LYS A 203 -10.48 -34.00 7.54
C LYS A 203 -10.05 -35.26 8.27
N GLY A 204 -10.81 -35.66 9.24
CA GLY A 204 -10.64 -36.89 10.02
C GLY A 204 -11.92 -37.74 10.02
N VAL A 205 -12.13 -38.52 11.10
CA VAL A 205 -13.28 -39.36 11.28
C VAL A 205 -13.88 -39.15 12.66
N ALA A 206 -15.15 -38.74 12.74
CA ALA A 206 -15.85 -38.56 14.02
C ALA A 206 -16.12 -39.89 14.71
N ALA A 207 -15.90 -39.96 16.01
CA ALA A 207 -16.21 -41.14 16.82
C ALA A 207 -16.49 -40.75 18.27
N HIS A 208 -17.17 -41.65 19.00
CA HIS A 208 -17.37 -41.48 20.44
C HIS A 208 -16.10 -41.92 21.21
N PRO A 209 -15.40 -41.05 21.93
CA PRO A 209 -14.06 -41.33 22.50
C PRO A 209 -14.09 -42.47 23.54
N GLY A 210 -15.21 -42.76 24.17
CA GLY A 210 -15.32 -43.85 25.15
C GLY A 210 -15.88 -45.18 24.59
N LYS A 211 -16.39 -45.18 23.32
CA LYS A 211 -16.99 -46.39 22.74
C LYS A 211 -16.32 -46.89 21.47
N ALA A 212 -15.76 -45.97 20.70
CA ALA A 212 -15.19 -46.24 19.37
C ALA A 212 -13.91 -45.41 19.12
N PHE A 213 -13.06 -45.36 20.13
CA PHE A 213 -11.82 -44.50 20.07
C PHE A 213 -10.95 -44.88 18.88
N ASP A 214 -10.75 -46.18 18.62
CA ASP A 214 -9.87 -46.66 17.55
C ASP A 214 -10.46 -46.48 16.13
N GLU A 215 -11.76 -46.18 16.03
CA GLU A 215 -12.44 -45.88 14.76
C GLU A 215 -12.30 -44.39 14.38
N GLY A 216 -12.05 -43.52 15.37
CA GLY A 216 -11.88 -42.09 15.18
C GLY A 216 -10.53 -41.70 14.56
N ARG A 217 -10.54 -40.57 13.84
CA ARG A 217 -9.30 -39.91 13.35
C ARG A 217 -9.39 -38.44 13.72
N ASN A 218 -8.61 -38.05 14.71
CA ASN A 218 -8.74 -36.74 15.32
C ASN A 218 -8.13 -35.64 14.44
N ALA A 219 -8.96 -34.84 13.78
CA ALA A 219 -8.54 -33.75 12.92
C ALA A 219 -7.78 -32.62 13.66
N ILE A 220 -8.04 -32.39 14.95
CA ILE A 220 -7.32 -31.41 15.77
C ILE A 220 -5.90 -31.90 16.07
N GLU A 221 -5.72 -33.18 16.36
CA GLU A 221 -4.41 -33.78 16.60
C GLU A 221 -3.52 -33.67 15.35
N GLU A 222 -4.03 -34.09 14.18
CA GLU A 222 -3.33 -33.94 12.90
C GLU A 222 -3.00 -32.47 12.61
N MET A 223 -3.96 -31.54 12.79
CA MET A 223 -3.73 -30.10 12.62
C MET A 223 -2.64 -29.58 13.56
N SER A 224 -2.56 -30.07 14.79
CA SER A 224 -1.52 -29.67 15.75
C SER A 224 -0.12 -30.02 15.24
N HIS A 225 0.05 -31.21 14.67
CA HIS A 225 1.29 -31.62 14.02
C HIS A 225 1.60 -30.75 12.80
N LYS A 226 0.60 -30.43 11.96
CA LYS A 226 0.77 -29.55 10.80
C LYS A 226 1.20 -28.15 11.24
N ILE A 227 0.58 -27.55 12.25
CA ILE A 227 0.95 -26.21 12.75
C ILE A 227 2.40 -26.19 13.21
N ILE A 228 2.85 -27.18 14.01
CA ILE A 228 4.23 -27.24 14.49
C ILE A 228 5.22 -27.34 13.32
N ALA A 229 4.91 -28.19 12.33
CA ALA A 229 5.75 -28.39 11.17
C ALA A 229 5.77 -27.15 10.24
N LEU A 230 4.61 -26.50 10.01
CA LEU A 230 4.50 -25.27 9.22
C LEU A 230 5.26 -24.10 9.86
N GLN A 231 5.15 -23.90 11.19
CA GLN A 231 5.93 -22.89 11.90
C GLN A 231 7.45 -23.13 11.77
N ALA A 232 7.87 -24.42 11.75
CA ALA A 232 9.28 -24.79 11.60
C ALA A 232 9.86 -24.50 10.21
N ILE A 233 9.05 -24.29 9.18
CA ILE A 233 9.49 -23.90 7.83
C ILE A 233 10.20 -22.54 7.85
N THR A 234 9.77 -21.62 8.72
CA THR A 234 10.36 -20.27 8.82
C THR A 234 11.85 -20.34 9.18
N PRO A 235 12.75 -19.84 8.32
CA PRO A 235 14.20 -19.89 8.62
C PRO A 235 14.56 -19.07 9.86
N LYS A 236 15.27 -19.68 10.81
CA LYS A 236 15.77 -19.03 12.03
C LYS A 236 17.00 -18.15 11.75
N ARG A 237 16.91 -17.21 10.82
CA ARG A 237 18.02 -16.32 10.40
C ARG A 237 17.59 -14.87 10.38
N LYS A 238 18.54 -13.97 10.63
CA LYS A 238 18.30 -12.51 10.60
C LYS A 238 17.80 -12.05 9.21
N ASN A 239 18.30 -12.65 8.11
CA ASN A 239 17.95 -12.31 6.74
C ASN A 239 17.10 -13.40 6.09
N ARG A 240 16.01 -13.80 6.73
CA ARG A 240 15.07 -14.78 6.16
C ARG A 240 14.37 -14.23 4.92
N GLN A 241 14.22 -15.07 3.91
CA GLN A 241 13.56 -14.70 2.66
C GLN A 241 12.05 -14.83 2.73
N TYR A 242 11.52 -15.66 3.64
CA TYR A 242 10.10 -15.82 3.91
C TYR A 242 9.84 -16.19 5.37
N SER A 243 8.59 -16.04 5.80
CA SER A 243 8.10 -16.51 7.09
C SER A 243 6.69 -17.06 6.95
N VAL A 244 6.38 -18.07 7.76
CA VAL A 244 5.05 -18.68 7.90
C VAL A 244 4.60 -18.47 9.34
N SER A 245 3.41 -17.93 9.53
CA SER A 245 2.76 -17.78 10.83
C SER A 245 1.35 -18.35 10.75
N VAL A 246 1.04 -19.36 11.54
CA VAL A 246 -0.33 -19.88 11.66
C VAL A 246 -1.02 -19.14 12.79
N ASP A 247 -1.97 -18.27 12.46
CA ASP A 247 -2.51 -17.26 13.37
C ASP A 247 -3.93 -17.55 13.83
N VAL A 248 -4.66 -18.42 13.13
CA VAL A 248 -6.04 -18.81 13.47
C VAL A 248 -6.20 -20.30 13.37
N ILE A 249 -6.90 -20.89 14.34
CA ILE A 249 -7.31 -22.30 14.34
C ILE A 249 -8.77 -22.44 14.80
N LYS A 250 -9.54 -23.32 14.13
CA LYS A 250 -10.93 -23.64 14.46
C LYS A 250 -11.15 -25.14 14.29
N GLY A 251 -11.68 -25.82 15.29
CA GLY A 251 -11.96 -27.27 15.19
C GLY A 251 -12.75 -27.82 16.37
N GLY A 252 -13.39 -28.96 16.16
CA GLY A 252 -14.23 -29.63 17.13
C GLY A 252 -15.59 -28.95 17.37
N ILE A 253 -16.53 -29.71 17.96
CA ILE A 253 -17.90 -29.25 18.25
C ILE A 253 -18.22 -29.43 19.74
N VAL A 254 -17.94 -30.62 20.28
CA VAL A 254 -18.22 -31.01 21.66
C VAL A 254 -17.07 -31.86 22.24
N THR A 255 -16.91 -31.87 23.56
CA THR A 255 -15.81 -32.55 24.23
C THR A 255 -15.89 -34.07 24.23
N ASN A 256 -17.06 -34.67 23.94
CA ASN A 256 -17.29 -36.11 23.90
C ASN A 256 -17.41 -36.66 22.47
N ALA A 257 -16.88 -35.97 21.46
CA ALA A 257 -16.74 -36.46 20.10
C ALA A 257 -15.31 -36.20 19.60
N ILE A 258 -14.69 -37.23 19.01
CA ILE A 258 -13.42 -37.08 18.27
C ILE A 258 -13.74 -36.19 17.05
N PRO A 259 -13.03 -35.06 16.84
CA PRO A 259 -13.36 -34.15 15.77
C PRO A 259 -12.90 -34.68 14.41
N ASP A 260 -13.79 -34.59 13.42
CA ASP A 260 -13.56 -34.97 12.04
C ASP A 260 -13.16 -33.76 11.15
N HIS A 261 -13.12 -32.56 11.70
CA HIS A 261 -12.82 -31.36 10.96
C HIS A 261 -12.01 -30.35 11.79
N CYS A 262 -10.97 -29.78 11.16
CA CYS A 262 -10.21 -28.68 11.74
C CYS A 262 -9.68 -27.78 10.61
N GLU A 263 -9.77 -26.46 10.81
CA GLU A 263 -9.25 -25.43 9.91
C GLU A 263 -8.21 -24.58 10.60
N ALA A 264 -7.19 -24.17 9.86
CA ALA A 264 -6.24 -23.15 10.30
C ALA A 264 -5.97 -22.16 9.17
N TYR A 265 -5.53 -20.94 9.54
CA TYR A 265 -5.16 -19.90 8.59
C TYR A 265 -3.76 -19.44 8.90
N ALA A 266 -2.95 -19.26 7.82
CA ALA A 266 -1.55 -18.86 7.92
C ALA A 266 -1.27 -17.62 7.07
N ASP A 267 -0.58 -16.62 7.67
CA ASP A 267 0.07 -15.50 6.99
C ASP A 267 1.46 -15.94 6.53
N VAL A 268 1.76 -15.74 5.26
CA VAL A 268 3.07 -16.00 4.65
C VAL A 268 3.63 -14.69 4.10
N ARG A 269 4.81 -14.27 4.59
CA ARG A 269 5.54 -13.10 4.10
C ARG A 269 6.77 -13.53 3.33
N PHE A 270 7.08 -12.82 2.21
CA PHE A 270 8.19 -13.20 1.34
C PHE A 270 8.77 -11.98 0.62
N TRP A 271 10.09 -12.01 0.30
CA TRP A 271 10.78 -10.88 -0.32
C TRP A 271 10.80 -10.91 -1.85
N ASN A 272 10.60 -12.08 -2.47
CA ASN A 272 10.52 -12.27 -3.92
C ASN A 272 9.71 -13.54 -4.25
N MET A 273 9.28 -13.67 -5.50
CA MET A 273 8.45 -14.80 -5.92
C MET A 273 9.15 -16.15 -5.80
N GLN A 274 10.47 -16.21 -5.99
CA GLN A 274 11.24 -17.45 -5.80
C GLN A 274 11.21 -17.94 -4.34
N ALA A 275 11.26 -17.00 -3.39
CA ALA A 275 11.12 -17.31 -1.97
C ALA A 275 9.73 -17.85 -1.62
N LEU A 276 8.68 -17.33 -2.27
CA LEU A 276 7.33 -17.89 -2.13
C LEU A 276 7.27 -19.32 -2.66
N GLU A 277 7.78 -19.59 -3.87
CA GLU A 277 7.80 -20.93 -4.47
C GLU A 277 8.53 -21.94 -3.56
N GLU A 278 9.68 -21.56 -2.99
CA GLU A 278 10.40 -22.39 -2.03
C GLU A 278 9.57 -22.66 -0.77
N CYS A 279 8.91 -21.64 -0.23
CA CYS A 279 8.03 -21.74 0.94
C CYS A 279 6.85 -22.66 0.66
N GLU A 280 6.13 -22.45 -0.44
CA GLU A 280 4.98 -23.25 -0.87
C GLU A 280 5.36 -24.73 -1.03
N SER A 281 6.49 -25.02 -1.68
CA SER A 281 6.96 -26.40 -1.85
C SER A 281 7.10 -27.13 -0.51
N LYS A 282 7.61 -26.43 0.51
CA LYS A 282 7.76 -26.99 1.87
C LYS A 282 6.41 -27.13 2.58
N MET A 283 5.51 -26.13 2.42
CA MET A 283 4.16 -26.18 3.00
C MET A 283 3.35 -27.33 2.40
N PHE A 284 3.38 -27.51 1.07
CA PHE A 284 2.73 -28.63 0.40
C PHE A 284 3.25 -29.96 0.90
N LYS A 285 4.58 -30.12 1.06
CA LYS A 285 5.16 -31.35 1.62
C LYS A 285 4.64 -31.64 3.03
N VAL A 286 4.62 -30.65 3.91
CA VAL A 286 4.08 -30.79 5.27
C VAL A 286 2.61 -31.22 5.24
N CYS A 287 1.80 -30.65 4.34
CA CYS A 287 0.37 -30.95 4.28
C CYS A 287 0.08 -32.31 3.61
N SER A 288 0.92 -32.77 2.66
CA SER A 288 0.74 -34.06 2.00
C SER A 288 1.11 -35.27 2.87
N ASP A 289 1.99 -35.10 3.86
CA ASP A 289 2.51 -36.17 4.71
C ASP A 289 1.59 -36.34 5.95
N ALA A 290 0.56 -37.20 5.90
CA ALA A 290 -0.30 -37.48 7.04
C ALA A 290 0.49 -38.12 8.21
N ILE A 291 0.34 -37.57 9.41
CA ILE A 291 0.91 -38.12 10.64
C ILE A 291 -0.06 -39.17 11.22
N LEU A 292 -1.36 -38.84 11.21
CA LEU A 292 -2.42 -39.77 11.60
C LEU A 292 -2.96 -40.45 10.35
N GLU A 293 -2.76 -41.77 10.24
CA GLU A 293 -3.31 -42.58 9.15
C GLU A 293 -4.85 -42.41 9.06
N GLY A 294 -5.37 -42.16 7.87
CA GLY A 294 -6.79 -41.96 7.61
C GLY A 294 -7.25 -40.50 7.81
N THR A 295 -6.36 -39.54 7.97
CA THR A 295 -6.67 -38.12 7.83
C THR A 295 -6.27 -37.61 6.45
N GLU A 296 -6.91 -36.52 6.00
CA GLU A 296 -6.60 -35.81 4.77
C GLU A 296 -6.37 -34.33 5.08
N THR A 297 -5.29 -33.75 4.52
CA THR A 297 -5.00 -32.30 4.67
C THR A 297 -5.00 -31.62 3.31
N GLU A 298 -5.80 -30.56 3.19
CA GLU A 298 -5.82 -29.65 2.04
C GLU A 298 -5.13 -28.34 2.41
N LEU A 299 -4.24 -27.84 1.52
CA LEU A 299 -3.65 -26.52 1.58
C LEU A 299 -4.16 -25.68 0.42
N LYS A 300 -4.84 -24.58 0.71
CA LYS A 300 -5.39 -23.68 -0.30
C LYS A 300 -4.85 -22.26 -0.11
N ARG A 301 -4.24 -21.69 -1.16
CA ARG A 301 -3.92 -20.26 -1.19
C ARG A 301 -5.20 -19.46 -1.38
N MET A 302 -5.43 -18.48 -0.51
CA MET A 302 -6.64 -17.65 -0.51
C MET A 302 -6.43 -16.36 -1.29
N ASP A 303 -5.32 -15.65 -1.01
CA ASP A 303 -4.98 -14.39 -1.67
C ASP A 303 -3.46 -14.21 -1.78
N ILE A 304 -3.04 -13.27 -2.63
CA ILE A 304 -1.64 -12.90 -2.83
C ILE A 304 -1.49 -11.41 -3.14
N LEU A 305 -0.68 -10.73 -2.35
CA LEU A 305 -0.11 -9.43 -2.67
C LEU A 305 1.36 -9.62 -3.04
N ILE A 306 1.72 -9.27 -4.26
CA ILE A 306 3.07 -9.49 -4.76
C ILE A 306 4.10 -8.59 -4.05
N PRO A 307 5.38 -8.99 -3.97
CA PRO A 307 6.42 -8.18 -3.32
C PRO A 307 6.81 -6.97 -4.19
N PHE A 308 7.13 -5.87 -3.53
CA PHE A 308 7.83 -4.76 -4.15
C PHE A 308 9.33 -5.01 -4.06
N GLU A 309 9.93 -5.47 -5.15
CA GLU A 309 11.34 -5.83 -5.19
C GLU A 309 12.23 -4.65 -5.59
N THR A 310 13.44 -4.57 -5.00
CA THR A 310 14.45 -3.58 -5.37
C THR A 310 15.09 -3.94 -6.72
N THR A 311 14.41 -3.60 -7.81
CA THR A 311 14.94 -3.77 -9.18
C THR A 311 15.98 -2.70 -9.51
N GLU A 312 16.71 -2.86 -10.63
CA GLU A 312 17.62 -1.84 -11.13
C GLU A 312 16.90 -0.51 -11.41
N ASN A 313 15.66 -0.56 -11.92
CA ASN A 313 14.84 0.62 -12.16
C ASN A 313 14.44 1.33 -10.86
N VAL A 314 14.15 0.59 -9.79
CA VAL A 314 13.90 1.15 -8.45
C VAL A 314 15.15 1.84 -7.91
N ARG A 315 16.33 1.21 -8.03
CA ARG A 315 17.61 1.81 -7.61
C ARG A 315 17.92 3.11 -8.36
N LYS A 316 17.69 3.14 -9.68
CA LYS A 316 17.85 4.36 -10.49
C LYS A 316 16.92 5.47 -10.04
N ALA A 317 15.64 5.18 -9.83
CA ALA A 317 14.67 6.14 -9.32
C ALA A 317 15.07 6.69 -7.94
N TYR A 318 15.50 5.80 -7.02
CA TYR A 318 15.97 6.21 -5.69
C TYR A 318 17.18 7.14 -5.78
N LYS A 319 18.19 6.78 -6.58
CA LYS A 319 19.39 7.59 -6.76
C LYS A 319 19.03 8.99 -7.29
N ALA A 320 18.14 9.06 -8.27
CA ALA A 320 17.69 10.33 -8.85
C ALA A 320 16.96 11.20 -7.82
N LEU A 321 16.02 10.65 -7.06
CA LEU A 321 15.28 11.39 -6.05
C LEU A 321 16.18 11.82 -4.88
N LYS A 322 17.10 10.95 -4.45
CA LYS A 322 18.09 11.26 -3.42
C LYS A 322 19.01 12.42 -3.85
N GLU A 323 19.45 12.41 -5.10
CA GLU A 323 20.28 13.50 -5.65
C GLU A 323 19.55 14.85 -5.66
N VAL A 324 18.25 14.84 -6.02
CA VAL A 324 17.40 16.04 -5.92
C VAL A 324 17.28 16.49 -4.45
N SER A 325 16.99 15.58 -3.54
CA SER A 325 16.86 15.86 -2.11
C SER A 325 18.13 16.48 -1.54
N ASP A 326 19.29 15.88 -1.82
CA ASP A 326 20.58 16.38 -1.32
C ASP A 326 20.89 17.79 -1.83
N ALA A 327 20.59 18.06 -3.09
CA ALA A 327 20.84 19.39 -3.70
C ALA A 327 20.02 20.51 -3.06
N ILE A 328 18.84 20.19 -2.53
CA ILE A 328 17.97 21.17 -1.86
C ILE A 328 18.11 21.15 -0.33
N GLY A 329 19.06 20.40 0.22
CA GLY A 329 19.19 20.23 1.67
C GLY A 329 17.96 19.52 2.28
N GLY A 330 17.41 18.56 1.54
CA GLY A 330 16.15 17.89 1.88
C GLY A 330 16.30 16.75 2.89
N THR A 331 15.19 16.10 3.18
CA THR A 331 14.98 15.21 4.32
C THR A 331 15.07 13.72 4.00
N ILE A 332 15.43 13.33 2.77
CA ILE A 332 15.65 11.90 2.46
C ILE A 332 16.98 11.48 3.06
N THR A 333 16.92 10.67 4.13
CA THR A 333 18.08 10.22 4.89
C THR A 333 18.70 8.94 4.32
N GLY A 334 17.89 8.08 3.68
CA GLY A 334 18.31 6.79 3.19
C GLY A 334 17.20 6.03 2.48
N SER A 335 17.39 4.73 2.35
CA SER A 335 16.38 3.81 1.83
C SER A 335 16.12 2.65 2.79
N VAL A 336 14.90 2.16 2.80
CA VAL A 336 14.45 1.08 3.70
C VAL A 336 13.73 -0.02 2.93
N ALA A 337 13.77 -1.23 3.49
CA ALA A 337 12.91 -2.35 3.13
C ALA A 337 11.97 -2.65 4.31
N THR A 338 10.67 -2.86 4.04
CA THR A 338 9.65 -3.03 5.08
C THR A 338 8.73 -4.21 4.82
N GLY A 339 8.03 -4.69 5.86
CA GLY A 339 7.20 -5.89 5.81
C GLY A 339 5.77 -5.71 5.29
N GLY A 340 5.27 -4.47 5.14
CA GLY A 340 3.92 -4.22 4.63
C GLY A 340 3.87 -4.23 3.10
N ALA A 341 2.84 -4.80 2.49
CA ALA A 341 2.61 -4.73 1.04
C ALA A 341 2.13 -3.33 0.61
N CYS A 342 2.16 -3.01 -0.67
CA CYS A 342 1.57 -1.80 -1.25
C CYS A 342 1.50 -1.87 -2.78
N ASP A 343 0.76 -0.97 -3.39
CA ASP A 343 0.56 -0.90 -4.85
C ASP A 343 1.83 -0.61 -5.67
N ALA A 344 2.90 -0.09 -5.06
CA ALA A 344 4.19 0.09 -5.74
C ALA A 344 4.72 -1.24 -6.35
N ALA A 345 4.34 -2.37 -5.78
CA ALA A 345 4.67 -3.70 -6.30
C ALA A 345 4.14 -3.92 -7.72
N TYR A 346 2.91 -3.49 -8.01
CA TYR A 346 2.31 -3.64 -9.34
C TYR A 346 2.94 -2.74 -10.38
N PHE A 347 3.37 -1.52 -10.00
CA PHE A 347 4.19 -0.66 -10.87
C PHE A 347 5.53 -1.32 -11.19
N SER A 348 6.22 -1.82 -10.17
CA SER A 348 7.52 -2.50 -10.33
C SER A 348 7.40 -3.77 -11.18
N SER A 349 6.31 -4.54 -11.05
CA SER A 349 6.10 -5.80 -11.77
C SER A 349 6.04 -5.66 -13.30
N VAL A 350 5.71 -4.48 -13.81
CA VAL A 350 5.73 -4.16 -15.24
C VAL A 350 6.99 -3.37 -15.65
N GLY A 351 8.00 -3.33 -14.80
CA GLY A 351 9.29 -2.71 -15.08
C GLY A 351 9.31 -1.19 -14.90
N ALA A 352 8.29 -0.57 -14.31
CA ALA A 352 8.31 0.86 -14.05
C ALA A 352 9.36 1.23 -12.99
N LYS A 353 9.93 2.44 -13.12
CA LYS A 353 10.67 3.08 -12.04
C LYS A 353 9.69 3.56 -11.01
N VAL A 354 9.71 3.03 -9.79
CA VAL A 354 8.78 3.40 -8.72
C VAL A 354 9.50 3.50 -7.38
N LEU A 355 9.05 4.44 -6.56
CA LEU A 355 9.46 4.59 -5.15
C LEU A 355 8.22 4.61 -4.27
N CYS A 356 8.33 4.07 -3.07
CA CYS A 356 7.25 4.06 -2.09
C CYS A 356 7.63 4.85 -0.83
N GLN A 357 6.65 5.17 0.01
CA GLN A 357 6.82 6.06 1.17
C GLN A 357 7.33 7.45 0.77
N CYS A 358 6.77 7.98 -0.33
CA CYS A 358 7.09 9.30 -0.84
C CYS A 358 6.25 10.43 -0.23
N GLY A 359 5.22 10.09 0.55
CA GLY A 359 4.24 11.03 1.09
C GLY A 359 4.67 11.75 2.37
N ILE A 360 3.65 12.09 3.16
CA ILE A 360 3.80 12.83 4.41
C ILE A 360 4.47 11.96 5.49
N THR A 361 5.20 12.59 6.40
CA THR A 361 5.79 11.90 7.55
C THR A 361 4.80 11.84 8.70
N GLY A 362 4.67 10.66 9.33
CA GLY A 362 3.80 10.48 10.49
C GLY A 362 3.92 9.08 11.08
N ALA A 363 2.97 8.74 11.95
CA ALA A 363 2.97 7.45 12.63
C ALA A 363 1.57 7.03 13.09
N TYR A 364 1.51 5.79 13.60
CA TYR A 364 0.32 5.13 14.15
C TYR A 364 -0.78 4.89 13.10
N ASN A 365 -0.40 4.57 11.86
CA ASN A 365 -1.31 4.08 10.82
C ASN A 365 -2.24 2.99 11.38
N HIS A 366 -3.46 2.91 10.87
CA HIS A 366 -4.48 1.95 11.31
C HIS A 366 -4.86 2.07 12.80
N SER A 367 -4.56 3.22 13.42
CA SER A 367 -4.86 3.50 14.81
C SER A 367 -5.58 4.85 14.97
N ILE A 368 -6.48 4.94 15.95
CA ILE A 368 -7.13 6.22 16.32
C ILE A 368 -6.14 7.30 16.78
N ARG A 369 -4.87 6.95 17.01
CA ARG A 369 -3.77 7.86 17.36
C ARG A 369 -3.00 8.38 16.15
N GLU A 370 -3.42 8.01 14.94
CA GLU A 370 -2.78 8.41 13.69
C GLU A 370 -2.57 9.93 13.63
N TYR A 371 -1.36 10.32 13.25
CA TYR A 371 -0.99 11.71 13.01
C TYR A 371 -0.02 11.86 11.83
N ALA A 372 -0.03 13.04 11.24
CA ALA A 372 0.93 13.48 10.23
C ALA A 372 1.59 14.80 10.63
N ARG A 373 2.88 15.00 10.28
CA ARG A 373 3.64 16.21 10.54
C ARG A 373 3.42 17.24 9.42
N LEU A 374 2.94 18.43 9.78
CA LEU A 374 2.64 19.48 8.80
C LEU A 374 3.88 20.06 8.11
N ASP A 375 5.02 20.10 8.78
CA ASP A 375 6.29 20.54 8.17
C ASP A 375 6.70 19.63 7.00
N SER A 376 6.54 18.30 7.16
CA SER A 376 6.86 17.34 6.11
C SER A 376 5.93 17.42 4.90
N LEU A 377 4.71 17.97 5.06
CA LEU A 377 3.79 18.27 3.97
C LEU A 377 4.39 19.32 3.03
N TYR A 378 4.88 20.42 3.59
CA TYR A 378 5.51 21.52 2.83
C TYR A 378 6.85 21.10 2.21
N GLU A 379 7.64 20.33 2.93
CA GLU A 379 8.89 19.74 2.44
C GLU A 379 8.64 18.79 1.26
N GLY A 380 7.60 17.97 1.33
CA GLY A 380 7.20 17.07 0.24
C GLY A 380 6.81 17.84 -1.02
N ILE A 381 5.99 18.89 -0.89
CA ILE A 381 5.62 19.76 -2.01
C ILE A 381 6.87 20.35 -2.67
N ARG A 382 7.78 20.89 -1.86
CA ARG A 382 9.06 21.45 -2.34
C ARG A 382 9.90 20.41 -3.08
N LEU A 383 10.10 19.24 -2.48
CA LEU A 383 10.90 18.15 -3.05
C LEU A 383 10.40 17.74 -4.42
N PHE A 384 9.08 17.49 -4.56
CA PHE A 384 8.54 16.96 -5.80
C PHE A 384 8.36 18.01 -6.90
N ILE A 385 8.27 19.30 -6.58
CA ILE A 385 8.40 20.37 -7.58
C ILE A 385 9.83 20.33 -8.16
N PHE A 386 10.87 20.24 -7.32
CA PHE A 386 12.26 20.11 -7.81
C PHE A 386 12.47 18.81 -8.58
N ALA A 387 11.88 17.69 -8.16
CA ALA A 387 11.94 16.44 -8.91
C ALA A 387 11.35 16.59 -10.32
N ALA A 388 10.23 17.29 -10.47
CA ALA A 388 9.62 17.56 -11.76
C ALA A 388 10.53 18.43 -12.66
N TYR A 389 11.14 19.49 -12.13
CA TYR A 389 12.09 20.30 -12.89
C TYR A 389 13.37 19.54 -13.25
N ASN A 390 13.71 18.50 -12.51
CA ASN A 390 14.88 17.63 -12.76
C ASN A 390 14.47 16.26 -13.34
N PHE A 391 13.36 16.19 -14.07
CA PHE A 391 12.80 14.95 -14.63
C PHE A 391 13.81 14.11 -15.42
N LYS A 392 14.81 14.73 -16.07
CA LYS A 392 15.88 14.04 -16.81
C LYS A 392 16.72 13.08 -15.96
N LEU A 393 16.80 13.30 -14.64
CA LEU A 393 17.50 12.37 -13.74
C LEU A 393 16.79 11.02 -13.64
N PHE A 394 15.50 10.98 -14.00
CA PHE A 394 14.67 9.77 -13.98
C PHE A 394 14.62 9.07 -15.37
N GLU A 395 15.21 9.61 -16.42
CA GLU A 395 15.34 8.96 -17.72
C GLU A 395 16.37 7.82 -17.67
#